data_c6d5b8d9c6653982dfbb5655179ecbf4
#
_entry.id   c6d5b8d9c6653982dfbb5655179ecbf4
#
_cell.length_a   1.000
_cell.length_b   1.000
_cell.length_c   1.000
_cell.angle_alpha   90.00
_cell.angle_beta   90.00
_cell.angle_gamma   90.00
#
_symmetry.space_group_name_H-M   'P 1'
#
loop_
_entity.id
_entity.type
_entity.pdbx_description
1 polymer ?
#
loop_
_entity_poly.entity_id
_entity_poly.type
_entity_poly.pdbx_seq_one_letter_code
_entity_poly.pdbx_strand_id
1 'polypeptide(L)' 'MKCCICGTEIRGWGNNPWPVSKEKGAKCCDLCNVTYVLPARIMHVHGISSQFAK' A
#
# COMPACT_ATOMS: atom_id res chain seq x y z
N MET A 1 8.41 -0.13 15.05
CA MET A 1 7.15 0.02 14.31
C MET A 1 6.83 -1.26 13.57
N LYS A 2 5.60 -1.71 13.66
CA LYS A 2 5.19 -2.97 13.04
C LYS A 2 4.45 -2.73 11.73
N CYS A 3 4.67 -3.63 10.77
CA CYS A 3 3.93 -3.59 9.51
C CYS A 3 2.44 -3.82 9.79
N CYS A 4 1.59 -2.97 9.24
CA CYS A 4 0.15 -3.08 9.46
C CYS A 4 -0.48 -4.24 8.68
N ILE A 5 0.28 -4.89 7.80
CA ILE A 5 -0.22 -5.97 6.97
C ILE A 5 0.24 -7.33 7.50
N CYS A 6 1.55 -7.53 7.64
CA CYS A 6 2.10 -8.82 8.04
C CYS A 6 2.61 -8.87 9.48
N GLY A 7 2.71 -7.73 10.15
CA GLY A 7 3.16 -7.66 11.53
C GLY A 7 4.67 -7.70 11.73
N THR A 8 5.43 -7.75 10.66
CA THR A 8 6.89 -7.75 10.74
C THR A 8 7.40 -6.40 11.24
N GLU A 9 8.49 -6.43 11.98
CA GLU A 9 9.12 -5.19 12.43
C GLU A 9 9.68 -4.42 11.24
N ILE A 10 9.30 -3.15 11.12
CA ILE A 10 9.77 -2.29 10.04
C ILE A 10 11.04 -1.60 10.48
N ARG A 11 12.05 -1.61 9.60
CA ARG A 11 13.26 -0.85 9.81
C ARG A 11 13.15 0.44 9.03
N GLY A 12 13.47 1.56 9.67
CA GLY A 12 13.38 2.87 9.03
C GLY A 12 11.97 3.43 9.07
N TRP A 13 11.60 4.15 8.04
CA TRP A 13 10.36 4.93 8.01
C TRP A 13 9.13 4.12 7.65
N GLY A 14 9.32 2.98 7.02
CA GLY A 14 8.21 2.20 6.51
C GLY A 14 7.62 2.82 5.25
N ASN A 15 6.54 2.23 4.75
CA ASN A 15 5.89 2.66 3.53
C ASN A 15 4.42 2.96 3.78
N ASN A 16 3.86 3.88 3.01
CA ASN A 16 2.45 4.21 3.07
C ASN A 16 1.62 3.01 2.55
N PRO A 17 0.75 2.41 3.37
CA PRO A 17 0.00 1.22 2.97
C PRO A 17 -1.28 1.51 2.19
N TRP A 18 -1.56 2.77 1.88
CA TRP A 18 -2.75 3.12 1.11
C TRP A 18 -2.64 2.52 -0.30
N PRO A 19 -3.70 1.94 -0.90
CA PRO A 19 -5.08 1.88 -0.39
C PRO A 19 -5.39 0.61 0.39
N VAL A 20 -4.40 -0.26 0.66
CA VAL A 20 -4.63 -1.49 1.41
C VAL A 20 -5.10 -1.18 2.82
N SER A 21 -4.48 -0.18 3.45
CA SER A 21 -4.90 0.32 4.74
C SER A 21 -5.06 1.83 4.66
N LYS A 22 -6.18 2.33 5.15
CA LYS A 22 -6.46 3.77 5.18
C LYS A 22 -6.27 4.34 6.58
N GLU A 23 -5.76 3.53 7.50
CA GLU A 23 -5.58 3.96 8.87
C GLU A 23 -4.48 5.00 8.96
N LYS A 24 -4.78 6.10 9.64
CA LYS A 24 -3.83 7.19 9.78
C LYS A 24 -2.62 6.72 10.59
N GLY A 25 -1.43 7.00 10.07
CA GLY A 25 -0.21 6.63 10.73
C GLY A 25 0.24 5.19 10.51
N ALA A 26 -0.56 4.38 9.81
CA ALA A 26 -0.18 3.01 9.51
C ALA A 26 0.98 2.99 8.52
N LYS A 27 1.85 1.98 8.68
CA LYS A 27 2.98 1.79 7.79
C LYS A 27 3.12 0.30 7.47
N CYS A 28 3.71 -0.02 6.33
CA CYS A 28 3.97 -1.39 5.95
C CYS A 28 5.44 -1.58 5.61
N CYS A 29 5.89 -2.84 5.65
CA CYS A 29 7.27 -3.16 5.30
C CYS A 29 7.45 -3.13 3.79
N ASP A 30 8.72 -3.16 3.35
CA ASP A 30 9.02 -3.11 1.92
C ASP A 30 8.39 -4.27 1.17
N LEU A 31 8.42 -5.46 1.73
CA LEU A 31 7.86 -6.64 1.09
C LEU A 31 6.36 -6.49 0.87
N CYS A 32 5.63 -6.05 1.91
CA CYS A 32 4.19 -5.83 1.78
C CYS A 32 3.89 -4.69 0.82
N ASN A 33 4.76 -3.68 0.79
CA ASN A 33 4.59 -2.57 -0.14
C ASN A 33 4.59 -3.06 -1.59
N VAL A 34 5.58 -3.89 -1.96
CA VAL A 34 5.67 -4.36 -3.35
C VAL A 34 4.69 -5.51 -3.63
N THR A 35 4.32 -6.28 -2.62
CA THR A 35 3.47 -7.46 -2.80
C THR A 35 1.98 -7.11 -2.81
N TYR A 36 1.58 -6.16 -1.97
CA TYR A 36 0.15 -5.85 -1.77
C TYR A 36 -0.18 -4.41 -2.13
N VAL A 37 0.62 -3.46 -1.65
CA VAL A 37 0.27 -2.04 -1.80
C VAL A 37 0.43 -1.59 -3.24
N LEU A 38 1.54 -1.88 -3.89
CA LEU A 38 1.75 -1.45 -5.27
C LEU A 38 0.74 -2.06 -6.23
N PRO A 39 0.43 -3.37 -6.15
CA PRO A 39 -0.64 -3.92 -6.99
C PRO A 39 -1.99 -3.26 -6.72
N ALA A 40 -2.29 -2.99 -5.46
CA ALA A 40 -3.56 -2.33 -5.12
C ALA A 40 -3.63 -0.92 -5.70
N ARG A 41 -2.52 -0.20 -5.70
CA ARG A 41 -2.46 1.13 -6.29
C ARG A 41 -2.63 1.08 -7.80
N ILE A 42 -2.01 0.10 -8.44
CA ILE A 42 -2.13 -0.07 -9.89
C ILE A 42 -3.59 -0.35 -10.25
N MET A 43 -4.25 -1.24 -9.51
CA MET A 43 -5.66 -1.53 -9.76
C MET A 43 -6.53 -0.30 -9.53
N HIS A 44 -6.23 0.49 -8.51
CA HIS A 44 -6.97 1.70 -8.21
C HIS A 44 -6.82 2.73 -9.34
N VAL A 45 -5.57 2.92 -9.78
CA VAL A 45 -5.28 3.86 -10.87
C VAL A 45 -5.89 3.37 -12.18
N HIS A 46 -5.83 2.08 -12.44
CA HIS A 46 -6.43 1.53 -13.67
C HIS A 46 -7.94 1.75 -13.69
N GLY A 47 -8.59 1.62 -12.55
CA GLY A 47 -10.01 1.91 -12.49
C GLY A 47 -10.30 3.34 -12.89
N ILE A 48 -9.51 4.28 -12.39
CA ILE A 48 -9.66 5.69 -12.74
C ILE A 48 -9.30 5.91 -14.19
N SER A 49 -8.19 5.35 -14.64
CA SER A 49 -7.75 5.49 -16.02
C SER A 49 -8.75 4.93 -17.01
N SER A 50 -9.37 3.81 -16.67
CA SER A 50 -10.40 3.23 -17.52
C SER A 50 -11.55 4.19 -17.73
N GLN A 51 -11.93 4.91 -16.70
CA GLN A 51 -13.00 5.89 -16.79
C GLN A 51 -12.62 7.04 -17.71
N PHE A 52 -11.37 7.47 -17.63
CA PHE A 52 -10.90 8.56 -18.47
C PHE A 52 -10.65 8.13 -19.90
N ALA A 53 -10.24 6.90 -20.10
CA ALA A 53 -9.94 6.38 -21.42
C ALA A 53 -11.17 6.26 -22.29
N LYS A 54 -12.32 6.30 -21.67
CA LYS A 54 -13.58 6.25 -22.40
C LYS A 54 -14.04 7.62 -22.81
#